data_c750a05495bfadec82579208182de9fe
#
_entry.id   c750a05495bfadec82579208182de9fe
#
_cell.length_a   1.000
_cell.length_b   1.000
_cell.length_c   1.000
_cell.angle_alpha   90.00
_cell.angle_beta   90.00
_cell.angle_gamma   90.00
#
_symmetry.space_group_name_H-M   'P 1'
#
loop_
_entity.id
_entity.type
_entity.pdbx_description
1 polymer ?
#
loop_
_entity_poly.entity_id
_entity_poly.type
_entity_poly.pdbx_seq_one_letter_code
_entity_poly.pdbx_strand_id
1 'polypeptide(L)'
;MRSKSLSRVSQWLRRRFPAPMPVQIRVVKRQPNLHGIVFISEERALIRITQDTDALMGETLLEEWAHVLRSACPLPLHDDHDALFWAILAAITKEYRG
;
A
#
# COMPACT_ATOMS: atom_id res chain seq x y z
N MET A 1 -12.75 19.12 -3.32
CA MET A 1 -12.49 17.98 -4.23
C MET A 1 -12.70 16.67 -3.47
N ARG A 2 -13.44 15.76 -4.05
CA ARG A 2 -13.65 14.45 -3.40
C ARG A 2 -12.40 13.60 -3.49
N SER A 3 -12.07 12.96 -2.38
CA SER A 3 -11.03 11.92 -2.38
C SER A 3 -11.49 10.73 -3.22
N LYS A 4 -10.54 10.07 -3.87
CA LYS A 4 -10.81 8.85 -4.63
C LYS A 4 -11.24 7.73 -3.68
N SER A 5 -12.20 6.91 -4.09
CA SER A 5 -12.57 5.71 -3.35
C SER A 5 -11.37 4.75 -3.29
N LEU A 6 -11.38 3.87 -2.29
CA LEU A 6 -10.34 2.86 -2.14
C LEU A 6 -10.20 1.99 -3.41
N SER A 7 -11.34 1.65 -4.02
CA SER A 7 -11.34 0.87 -5.26
C SER A 7 -10.59 1.58 -6.39
N ARG A 8 -10.79 2.89 -6.55
CA ARG A 8 -10.09 3.67 -7.57
C ARG A 8 -8.60 3.77 -7.30
N VAL A 9 -8.21 3.97 -6.05
CA VAL A 9 -6.79 3.98 -5.66
C VAL A 9 -6.15 2.63 -5.98
N SER A 10 -6.83 1.54 -5.63
CA SER A 10 -6.37 0.18 -5.92
C SER A 10 -6.16 -0.03 -7.43
N GLN A 11 -7.14 0.35 -8.25
CA GLN A 11 -7.04 0.21 -9.70
C GLN A 11 -5.88 1.03 -10.27
N TRP A 12 -5.69 2.24 -9.77
CA TRP A 12 -4.59 3.10 -10.18
C TRP A 12 -3.23 2.48 -9.85
N LEU A 13 -3.07 1.98 -8.62
CA LEU A 13 -1.83 1.31 -8.18
C LEU A 13 -1.51 0.10 -9.04
N ARG A 14 -2.52 -0.73 -9.33
CA ARG A 14 -2.32 -1.95 -10.14
C ARG A 14 -1.87 -1.63 -11.56
N ARG A 15 -2.27 -0.49 -12.10
CA ARG A 15 -1.85 -0.05 -13.43
C ARG A 15 -0.48 0.62 -13.44
N ARG A 16 -0.24 1.50 -12.47
CA ARG A 16 0.96 2.35 -12.48
C ARG A 16 2.15 1.73 -11.76
N PHE A 17 1.89 0.94 -10.75
CA PHE A 17 2.91 0.29 -9.92
C PHE A 17 2.54 -1.17 -9.69
N PRO A 18 2.51 -2.00 -10.75
CA PRO A 18 2.05 -3.37 -10.63
C PRO A 18 2.91 -4.18 -9.66
N ALA A 19 2.26 -4.95 -8.80
CA ALA A 19 2.94 -5.86 -7.90
C ALA A 19 3.28 -7.16 -8.64
N PRO A 20 4.39 -7.83 -8.27
CA PRO A 20 4.80 -9.08 -8.92
C PRO A 20 4.01 -10.30 -8.44
N MET A 21 3.11 -10.15 -7.46
CA MET A 21 2.25 -11.21 -6.98
C MET A 21 0.81 -10.70 -6.87
N PRO A 22 -0.18 -11.59 -6.81
CA PRO A 22 -1.56 -11.19 -6.55
C PRO A 22 -1.68 -10.48 -5.20
N VAL A 23 -2.39 -9.36 -5.18
CA VAL A 23 -2.63 -8.56 -3.97
C VAL A 23 -4.13 -8.50 -3.70
N GLN A 24 -4.54 -8.98 -2.53
CA GLN A 24 -5.89 -8.86 -2.05
C GLN A 24 -5.97 -7.71 -1.04
N ILE A 25 -7.02 -6.89 -1.15
CA ILE A 25 -7.23 -5.76 -0.26
C ILE A 25 -8.55 -5.97 0.46
N ARG A 26 -8.53 -5.88 1.79
CA ARG A 26 -9.72 -6.00 2.63
C ARG A 26 -9.84 -4.81 3.56
N VAL A 27 -11.04 -4.26 3.64
CA VAL A 27 -11.38 -3.26 4.65
C VAL A 27 -11.90 -4.00 5.87
N VAL A 28 -11.32 -3.71 7.02
CA VAL A 28 -11.70 -4.34 8.29
C VAL A 28 -12.22 -3.29 9.26
N LYS A 29 -12.88 -3.76 10.31
CA LYS A 29 -13.43 -2.90 11.34
C LYS A 29 -12.34 -2.01 11.94
N ARG A 30 -12.68 -0.76 12.21
CA ARG A 30 -11.76 0.22 12.78
C ARG A 30 -11.17 -0.29 14.10
N GLN A 31 -9.85 -0.13 14.23
CA GLN A 31 -9.11 -0.49 15.42
C GLN A 31 -8.26 0.69 15.88
N PRO A 32 -8.16 0.95 17.21
CA PRO A 32 -7.31 2.01 17.72
C PRO A 32 -5.85 1.79 17.31
N ASN A 33 -5.18 2.87 16.93
CA ASN A 33 -3.74 2.88 16.64
C ASN A 33 -3.29 1.97 15.49
N LEU A 34 -4.24 1.47 14.68
CA LEU A 34 -3.91 0.67 13.51
C LEU A 34 -4.66 1.22 12.30
N HIS A 35 -3.95 1.62 11.26
CA HIS A 35 -4.54 2.08 10.01
C HIS A 35 -4.52 0.99 8.94
N GLY A 36 -3.47 0.20 8.91
CA GLY A 36 -3.36 -0.89 7.96
C GLY A 36 -2.24 -1.85 8.34
N ILE A 37 -2.27 -3.03 7.73
CA ILE A 37 -1.23 -4.03 7.87
C ILE A 37 -1.17 -4.86 6.61
N VAL A 38 0.01 -5.34 6.25
CA VAL A 38 0.21 -6.19 5.10
C VAL A 38 0.87 -7.50 5.50
N PHE A 39 0.34 -8.60 4.93
CA PHE A 39 0.92 -9.93 5.06
C PHE A 39 1.43 -10.33 3.69
N ILE A 40 2.72 -10.62 3.58
CA ILE A 40 3.37 -10.89 2.30
C ILE A 40 4.01 -12.27 2.33
N SER A 41 3.72 -13.07 1.29
CA SER A 41 4.41 -14.31 1.02
C SER A 41 4.96 -14.29 -0.40
N GLU A 42 5.72 -15.30 -0.80
CA GLU A 42 6.23 -15.40 -2.17
C GLU A 42 5.11 -15.50 -3.20
N GLU A 43 3.96 -16.00 -2.81
CA GLU A 43 2.85 -16.30 -3.73
C GLU A 43 1.80 -15.20 -3.79
N ARG A 44 1.62 -14.43 -2.71
CA ARG A 44 0.55 -13.43 -2.63
C ARG A 44 0.80 -12.43 -1.51
N ALA A 45 0.05 -11.34 -1.55
CA ALA A 45 0.01 -10.35 -0.48
C ALA A 45 -1.45 -10.08 -0.08
N LEU A 46 -1.66 -9.86 1.21
CA LEU A 46 -2.97 -9.44 1.74
C LEU A 46 -2.77 -8.13 2.49
N ILE A 47 -3.46 -7.09 2.04
CA ILE A 47 -3.49 -5.79 2.70
C ILE A 47 -4.82 -5.65 3.43
N ARG A 48 -4.77 -5.41 4.74
CA ARG A 48 -5.93 -5.06 5.55
C ARG A 48 -5.87 -3.59 5.89
N ILE A 49 -6.96 -2.88 5.61
CA ILE A 49 -7.07 -1.46 5.89
C ILE A 49 -8.23 -1.27 6.85
N THR A 50 -8.00 -0.57 7.95
CA THR A 50 -9.08 -0.29 8.90
C THR A 50 -10.01 0.75 8.30
N GLN A 51 -11.32 0.58 8.50
CA GLN A 51 -12.31 1.49 7.96
C GLN A 51 -12.12 2.90 8.48
N ASP A 52 -12.10 3.85 7.55
CA ASP A 52 -11.92 5.27 7.83
C ASP A 52 -12.45 6.07 6.64
N THR A 53 -12.15 7.35 6.57
CA THR A 53 -12.49 8.17 5.40
C THR A 53 -11.76 7.64 4.15
N ASP A 54 -12.31 7.91 2.97
CA ASP A 54 -11.68 7.54 1.71
C ASP A 54 -10.24 8.08 1.61
N ALA A 55 -10.03 9.32 2.06
CA ALA A 55 -8.70 9.94 2.03
C ALA A 55 -7.70 9.15 2.87
N LEU A 56 -8.06 8.80 4.10
CA LEU A 56 -7.16 8.08 5.00
C LEU A 56 -6.93 6.64 4.54
N MET A 57 -7.97 5.94 4.09
CA MET A 57 -7.82 4.60 3.54
C MET A 57 -6.94 4.59 2.29
N GLY A 58 -7.09 5.59 1.43
CA GLY A 58 -6.26 5.73 0.24
C GLY A 58 -4.79 5.94 0.58
N GLU A 59 -4.49 6.84 1.50
CA GLU A 59 -3.10 7.09 1.95
C GLU A 59 -2.49 5.83 2.58
N THR A 60 -3.28 5.13 3.39
CA THR A 60 -2.85 3.86 3.98
C THR A 60 -2.53 2.82 2.90
N LEU A 61 -3.37 2.74 1.87
CA LEU A 61 -3.12 1.79 0.78
C LEU A 61 -1.83 2.11 0.03
N LEU A 62 -1.53 3.39 -0.21
CA LEU A 62 -0.26 3.78 -0.84
C LEU A 62 0.94 3.27 -0.04
N GLU A 63 0.90 3.43 1.28
CA GLU A 63 1.96 2.98 2.17
C GLU A 63 2.10 1.46 2.18
N GLU A 64 0.98 0.74 2.34
CA GLU A 64 1.02 -0.72 2.35
C GLU A 64 1.43 -1.30 1.00
N TRP A 65 1.04 -0.65 -0.10
CA TRP A 65 1.50 -1.04 -1.44
C TRP A 65 3.00 -0.87 -1.59
N ALA A 66 3.57 0.19 -1.00
CA ALA A 66 5.02 0.39 -0.99
C ALA A 66 5.74 -0.76 -0.29
N HIS A 67 5.17 -1.30 0.79
CA HIS A 67 5.73 -2.50 1.45
C HIS A 67 5.72 -3.70 0.51
N VAL A 68 4.65 -3.90 -0.24
CA VAL A 68 4.57 -5.01 -1.22
C VAL A 68 5.67 -4.88 -2.26
N LEU A 69 5.84 -3.69 -2.84
CA LEU A 69 6.89 -3.47 -3.84
C LEU A 69 8.29 -3.60 -3.24
N ARG A 70 8.48 -3.12 -2.02
CA ARG A 70 9.78 -3.25 -1.33
C ARG A 70 10.14 -4.71 -1.10
N SER A 71 9.17 -5.54 -0.73
CA SER A 71 9.40 -6.97 -0.49
C SER A 71 9.86 -7.70 -1.74
N ALA A 72 9.48 -7.22 -2.92
CA ALA A 72 9.87 -7.81 -4.19
C ALA A 72 11.29 -7.45 -4.63
N CYS A 73 11.93 -6.47 -3.97
CA CYS A 73 13.30 -6.11 -4.26
C CYS A 73 14.26 -7.14 -3.64
N PRO A 74 15.30 -7.56 -4.36
CA PRO A 74 16.21 -8.61 -3.87
C PRO A 74 17.20 -8.15 -2.80
N LEU A 75 17.15 -6.87 -2.42
CA LEU A 75 18.06 -6.31 -1.40
C LEU A 75 17.60 -6.70 0.00
N PRO A 76 18.53 -6.99 0.93
CA PRO A 76 18.16 -7.35 2.30
C PRO A 76 17.35 -6.26 2.98
N LEU A 77 16.38 -6.69 3.79
CA LEU A 77 15.51 -5.80 4.56
C LEU A 77 15.96 -5.84 6.02
N HIS A 78 16.55 -4.74 6.50
CA HIS A 78 16.99 -4.60 7.89
C HIS A 78 15.94 -3.90 8.76
N ASP A 79 15.05 -3.13 8.14
CA ASP A 79 13.99 -2.36 8.78
C ASP A 79 12.82 -2.31 7.81
N ASP A 80 11.60 -2.41 8.34
CA ASP A 80 10.38 -2.35 7.51
C ASP A 80 10.26 -1.03 6.74
N HIS A 81 10.84 0.04 7.26
CA HIS A 81 10.85 1.37 6.65
C HIS A 81 12.26 1.81 6.34
N ASP A 82 12.99 1.02 5.55
CA ASP A 82 14.34 1.38 5.13
C ASP A 82 14.34 2.47 4.05
N ALA A 83 15.53 2.89 3.62
CA ALA A 83 15.66 3.96 2.62
C ALA A 83 14.99 3.60 1.29
N LEU A 84 15.04 2.35 0.88
CA LEU A 84 14.41 1.90 -0.36
C LEU A 84 12.89 1.93 -0.26
N PHE A 85 12.33 1.53 0.90
CA PHE A 85 10.89 1.68 1.15
C PHE A 85 10.46 3.15 0.99
N TRP A 86 11.17 4.06 1.62
CA TRP A 86 10.85 5.49 1.54
C TRP A 86 10.97 6.03 0.11
N ALA A 87 11.95 5.56 -0.67
CA ALA A 87 12.10 5.95 -2.07
C ALA A 87 10.91 5.47 -2.91
N ILE A 88 10.45 4.24 -2.68
CA ILE A 88 9.29 3.67 -3.36
C ILE A 88 8.03 4.46 -3.00
N LEU A 89 7.80 4.70 -1.71
CA LEU A 89 6.63 5.45 -1.25
C LEU A 89 6.64 6.88 -1.80
N ALA A 90 7.79 7.53 -1.85
CA ALA A 90 7.93 8.86 -2.42
C ALA A 90 7.57 8.88 -3.91
N ALA A 91 8.02 7.88 -4.67
CA ALA A 91 7.68 7.77 -6.10
C ALA A 91 6.18 7.57 -6.30
N ILE A 92 5.55 6.70 -5.53
CA ILE A 92 4.11 6.46 -5.58
C ILE A 92 3.35 7.75 -5.24
N THR A 93 3.70 8.40 -4.14
CA THR A 93 3.02 9.59 -3.64
C THR A 93 3.15 10.75 -4.62
N LYS A 94 4.34 10.96 -5.16
CA LYS A 94 4.59 12.02 -6.15
C LYS A 94 3.70 11.85 -7.36
N GLU A 95 3.61 10.65 -7.90
CA GLU A 95 2.79 10.39 -9.08
C GLU A 95 1.30 10.46 -8.76
N TYR A 96 0.90 9.96 -7.60
CA TYR A 96 -0.50 10.01 -7.16
C TYR A 96 -1.02 11.44 -6.99
N ARG A 97 -0.19 12.33 -6.46
CA ARG A 97 -0.53 13.73 -6.22
C ARG A 97 -0.22 14.66 -7.40
N GLY A 98 0.60 14.19 -8.29
CA GLY A 98 0.96 14.93 -9.49
C GLY A 98 -0.11 14.87 -10.54
#